data_bd7c77732d1f863be7f04818844b3268
#
_entry.id   bd7c77732d1f863be7f04818844b3268
#
_cell.length_a   1.000
_cell.length_b   1.000
_cell.length_c   1.000
_cell.angle_alpha   90.00
_cell.angle_beta   90.00
_cell.angle_gamma   90.00
#
_symmetry.space_group_name_H-M   'P 1'
#
loop_
_entity.id
_entity.type
_entity.pdbx_description
1 polymer ?
#
loop_
_entity_poly.entity_id
_entity_poly.type
_entity_poly.pdbx_seq_one_letter_code
_entity_poly.pdbx_strand_id
1 'polypeptide(L)'
;MLTTAKCDQAKPACSRCTRLEIPCIGCGQRRFKFVDETQSVVVCKPKSARRSPQPDVPRYERISWSPSNESTMIMGAFCSALRITDVRYDLGVYGTFIKDIPRRIGTNAALDASVKAITSTYSAVHKRSKTVESLEHYVDALEVLRNTLNDPMEAGSANTLCAMYLMMVCQVSSRDS
;
A
#
# COMPACT_ATOMS: atom_id res chain seq x y z
N MET A 1 -33.10 -15.46 7.72
CA MET A 1 -31.98 -16.35 7.37
C MET A 1 -31.97 -16.52 5.86
N LEU A 2 -31.09 -15.77 5.15
CA LEU A 2 -30.96 -15.88 3.70
C LEU A 2 -29.97 -17.00 3.42
N THR A 3 -30.49 -18.18 3.10
CA THR A 3 -29.68 -19.31 2.62
C THR A 3 -29.12 -18.95 1.25
N THR A 4 -27.81 -18.79 1.15
CA THR A 4 -27.07 -18.69 -0.12
C THR A 4 -27.17 -20.01 -0.86
N ALA A 5 -28.26 -20.23 -1.55
CA ALA A 5 -28.44 -21.43 -2.36
C ALA A 5 -27.57 -21.33 -3.60
N LYS A 6 -26.55 -22.18 -3.67
CA LYS A 6 -25.66 -22.32 -4.82
C LYS A 6 -26.43 -22.76 -6.05
N CYS A 7 -26.17 -22.14 -7.20
CA CYS A 7 -26.69 -22.54 -8.51
C CYS A 7 -26.00 -23.84 -8.94
N ASP A 8 -26.80 -24.85 -9.38
CA ASP A 8 -26.31 -26.14 -9.86
C ASP A 8 -25.77 -26.10 -11.30
N GLN A 9 -25.85 -24.95 -11.95
CA GLN A 9 -25.34 -24.68 -13.32
C GLN A 9 -25.85 -25.66 -14.40
N ALA A 10 -26.97 -26.35 -14.16
CA ALA A 10 -27.56 -27.21 -15.15
C ALA A 10 -28.03 -26.42 -16.37
N LYS A 11 -27.89 -27.01 -17.58
CA LYS A 11 -28.33 -26.39 -18.85
C LYS A 11 -29.66 -27.04 -19.27
N PRO A 12 -30.64 -26.28 -19.82
CA PRO A 12 -30.57 -24.86 -20.24
C PRO A 12 -30.80 -23.84 -19.11
N ALA A 13 -31.32 -24.26 -17.96
CA ALA A 13 -31.50 -23.43 -16.77
C ALA A 13 -31.27 -24.28 -15.51
N CYS A 14 -30.82 -23.68 -14.41
CA CYS A 14 -30.59 -24.39 -13.17
C CYS A 14 -31.92 -24.86 -12.56
N SER A 15 -31.93 -25.99 -11.88
CA SER A 15 -33.12 -26.64 -11.30
C SER A 15 -33.96 -25.70 -10.43
N ARG A 16 -33.32 -24.72 -9.78
CA ARG A 16 -34.01 -23.71 -8.97
C ARG A 16 -34.75 -22.68 -9.82
N CYS A 17 -34.11 -22.15 -10.88
CA CYS A 17 -34.76 -21.18 -11.78
C CYS A 17 -35.90 -21.82 -12.55
N THR A 18 -35.73 -23.06 -12.99
CA THR A 18 -36.79 -23.85 -13.66
C THR A 18 -37.99 -24.01 -12.74
N ARG A 19 -37.79 -24.36 -11.48
CA ARG A 19 -38.87 -24.53 -10.50
C ARG A 19 -39.59 -23.23 -10.15
N LEU A 20 -38.89 -22.08 -10.24
CA LEU A 20 -39.44 -20.76 -9.90
C LEU A 20 -39.92 -20.00 -11.14
N GLU A 21 -39.85 -20.59 -12.31
CA GLU A 21 -40.26 -20.02 -13.61
C GLU A 21 -39.61 -18.64 -13.91
N ILE A 22 -38.38 -18.45 -13.41
CA ILE A 22 -37.61 -17.20 -13.61
C ILE A 22 -36.43 -17.43 -14.57
N PRO A 23 -36.04 -16.41 -15.37
CA PRO A 23 -34.91 -16.55 -16.28
C PRO A 23 -33.61 -16.80 -15.50
N CYS A 24 -32.85 -17.84 -15.87
CA CYS A 24 -31.62 -18.22 -15.22
C CYS A 24 -30.46 -17.35 -15.72
N ILE A 25 -29.97 -16.42 -14.90
CA ILE A 25 -28.85 -15.52 -15.24
C ILE A 25 -27.49 -16.24 -15.10
N GLY A 26 -27.45 -17.39 -14.39
CA GLY A 26 -26.21 -18.13 -14.10
C GLY A 26 -25.79 -19.16 -15.15
N CYS A 27 -26.70 -19.62 -16.02
CA CYS A 27 -26.43 -20.63 -17.03
C CYS A 27 -26.01 -19.97 -18.36
N GLY A 28 -24.72 -19.98 -18.67
CA GLY A 28 -24.23 -19.78 -20.04
C GLY A 28 -23.69 -18.41 -20.43
N GLN A 29 -23.93 -17.36 -19.67
CA GLN A 29 -23.28 -16.06 -19.93
C GLN A 29 -22.24 -15.77 -18.85
N ARG A 30 -20.98 -16.11 -19.12
CA ARG A 30 -19.86 -15.58 -18.32
C ARG A 30 -19.81 -14.08 -18.59
N ARG A 31 -20.22 -13.26 -17.62
CA ARG A 31 -20.18 -11.78 -17.70
C ARG A 31 -18.75 -11.24 -17.85
N PHE A 32 -17.75 -12.03 -17.49
CA PHE A 32 -16.35 -11.65 -17.60
C PHE A 32 -15.55 -12.84 -18.13
N LYS A 33 -14.90 -12.66 -19.26
CA LYS A 33 -13.90 -13.56 -19.79
C LYS A 33 -12.55 -12.96 -19.43
N PHE A 34 -11.88 -13.53 -18.42
CA PHE A 34 -10.48 -13.21 -18.18
C PHE A 34 -9.68 -13.86 -19.29
N VAL A 35 -9.11 -13.05 -20.17
CA VAL A 35 -8.14 -13.49 -21.15
C VAL A 35 -6.78 -13.26 -20.51
N ASP A 36 -6.01 -14.32 -20.36
CA ASP A 36 -4.64 -14.23 -19.92
C ASP A 36 -3.79 -13.69 -21.08
N GLU A 37 -3.46 -12.41 -21.04
CA GLU A 37 -2.66 -11.72 -22.07
C GLU A 37 -1.16 -11.82 -21.79
N THR A 38 -0.73 -12.58 -20.79
CA THR A 38 0.69 -12.70 -20.43
C THR A 38 1.51 -13.30 -21.59
N GLN A 39 0.90 -14.07 -22.47
CA GLN A 39 1.58 -14.68 -23.62
C GLN A 39 1.58 -13.81 -24.88
N SER A 40 0.70 -12.82 -24.98
CA SER A 40 0.62 -11.94 -26.18
C SER A 40 1.68 -10.85 -26.20
N VAL A 41 2.35 -10.60 -25.08
CA VAL A 41 3.39 -9.54 -24.97
C VAL A 41 4.75 -10.00 -25.52
N VAL A 42 4.97 -11.32 -25.71
CA VAL A 42 6.30 -11.87 -26.06
C VAL A 42 6.55 -11.99 -27.57
N VAL A 43 5.55 -11.78 -28.42
CA VAL A 43 5.72 -12.00 -29.87
C VAL A 43 5.26 -10.79 -30.69
N CYS A 44 5.91 -9.66 -30.51
CA CYS A 44 5.89 -8.59 -31.52
C CYS A 44 7.28 -8.42 -32.15
N LYS A 45 7.66 -9.34 -33.06
CA LYS A 45 8.70 -9.04 -34.04
C LYS A 45 8.13 -8.00 -35.02
N PRO A 46 8.81 -6.89 -35.28
CA PRO A 46 8.33 -5.90 -36.23
C PRO A 46 8.45 -6.47 -37.67
N LYS A 47 7.35 -6.89 -38.26
CA LYS A 47 7.28 -7.05 -39.72
C LYS A 47 6.96 -5.69 -40.32
N SER A 48 7.90 -5.19 -41.09
CA SER A 48 7.70 -4.03 -41.97
C SER A 48 6.49 -4.26 -42.89
N ALA A 49 5.42 -3.55 -42.65
CA ALA A 49 4.30 -3.49 -43.56
C ALA A 49 3.77 -2.06 -43.63
N ARG A 50 3.75 -1.56 -44.86
CA ARG A 50 3.15 -0.34 -45.44
C ARG A 50 2.17 0.39 -44.52
N ARG A 51 2.52 1.63 -44.18
CA ARG A 51 1.65 2.62 -43.54
C ARG A 51 0.45 2.93 -44.45
N SER A 52 -0.74 2.56 -44.03
CA SER A 52 -1.96 3.26 -44.38
C SER A 52 -2.21 4.36 -43.33
N PRO A 53 -2.71 5.53 -43.68
CA PRO A 53 -2.97 6.61 -42.73
C PRO A 53 -4.15 6.20 -41.84
N GLN A 54 -3.85 5.85 -40.60
CA GLN A 54 -4.86 5.71 -39.55
C GLN A 54 -5.15 7.11 -38.95
N PRO A 55 -6.44 7.42 -38.69
CA PRO A 55 -6.78 8.66 -38.00
C PRO A 55 -6.14 8.69 -36.63
N ASP A 56 -5.60 9.85 -36.24
CA ASP A 56 -4.99 10.14 -34.97
C ASP A 56 -5.99 9.85 -33.83
N VAL A 57 -5.94 8.63 -33.28
CA VAL A 57 -6.56 8.32 -32.00
C VAL A 57 -5.62 8.90 -30.94
N PRO A 58 -6.08 9.77 -30.05
CA PRO A 58 -5.22 10.32 -29.00
C PRO A 58 -4.62 9.16 -28.21
N ARG A 59 -3.30 9.07 -28.28
CA ARG A 59 -2.52 8.09 -27.53
C ARG A 59 -2.68 8.45 -26.07
N TYR A 60 -3.58 7.76 -25.36
CA TYR A 60 -3.64 7.85 -23.92
C TYR A 60 -2.27 7.44 -23.38
N GLU A 61 -1.49 8.42 -22.96
CA GLU A 61 -0.29 8.17 -22.19
C GLU A 61 -0.74 7.35 -20.99
N ARG A 62 -0.16 6.17 -20.84
CA ARG A 62 -0.36 5.37 -19.63
C ARG A 62 0.14 6.24 -18.49
N ILE A 63 -0.79 6.78 -17.74
CA ILE A 63 -0.47 7.49 -16.51
C ILE A 63 0.28 6.48 -15.66
N SER A 64 1.58 6.73 -15.51
CA SER A 64 2.41 5.96 -14.60
C SER A 64 1.87 6.23 -13.19
N TRP A 65 1.21 5.26 -12.60
CA TRP A 65 0.66 5.32 -11.25
C TRP A 65 1.74 5.18 -10.17
N SER A 66 2.95 5.70 -10.41
CA SER A 66 3.88 5.86 -9.32
C SER A 66 3.40 7.04 -8.46
N PRO A 67 3.11 6.83 -7.18
CA PRO A 67 2.73 7.92 -6.29
C PRO A 67 3.88 8.94 -6.28
N SER A 68 3.64 10.13 -6.82
CA SER A 68 4.63 11.21 -6.92
C SER A 68 4.68 12.05 -5.63
N ASN A 69 3.78 11.81 -4.69
CA ASN A 69 3.72 12.53 -3.43
C ASN A 69 4.47 11.74 -2.34
N GLU A 70 5.48 12.37 -1.74
CA GLU A 70 6.31 11.78 -0.68
C GLU A 70 5.46 11.29 0.49
N SER A 71 4.47 12.04 0.95
CA SER A 71 3.57 11.63 2.03
C SER A 71 2.81 10.33 1.71
N THR A 72 2.41 10.13 0.46
CA THR A 72 1.75 8.89 0.03
C THR A 72 2.71 7.70 0.05
N MET A 73 3.97 7.92 -0.33
CA MET A 73 5.01 6.88 -0.26
C MET A 73 5.30 6.49 1.18
N ILE A 74 5.47 7.46 2.07
CA ILE A 74 5.70 7.24 3.50
C ILE A 74 4.51 6.50 4.11
N MET A 75 3.29 6.93 3.83
CA MET A 75 2.06 6.27 4.29
C MET A 75 1.98 4.82 3.83
N GLY A 76 2.23 4.55 2.55
CA GLY A 76 2.20 3.19 1.99
C GLY A 76 3.22 2.27 2.64
N ALA A 77 4.45 2.75 2.84
CA ALA A 77 5.51 2.02 3.50
C ALA A 77 5.17 1.73 4.97
N PHE A 78 4.63 2.71 5.70
CA PHE A 78 4.22 2.55 7.09
C PHE A 78 3.04 1.58 7.24
N CYS A 79 2.02 1.69 6.39
CA CYS A 79 0.91 0.74 6.38
C CYS A 79 1.38 -0.70 6.07
N SER A 80 2.42 -0.86 5.28
CA SER A 80 3.02 -2.17 5.02
C SER A 80 3.74 -2.71 6.25
N ALA A 81 4.44 -1.86 7.01
CA ALA A 81 5.06 -2.23 8.28
C ALA A 81 4.02 -2.64 9.34
N LEU A 82 2.87 -1.95 9.39
CA LEU A 82 1.77 -2.29 10.31
C LEU A 82 1.10 -3.65 10.01
N ARG A 83 1.29 -4.20 8.82
CA ARG A 83 0.74 -5.52 8.43
C ARG A 83 1.63 -6.70 8.83
N ILE A 84 2.80 -6.44 9.38
CA ILE A 84 3.68 -7.51 9.85
C ILE A 84 3.05 -8.16 11.07
N THR A 85 2.71 -9.44 10.95
CA THR A 85 2.03 -10.23 11.99
C THR A 85 2.99 -10.98 12.92
N ASP A 86 4.29 -10.89 12.69
CA ASP A 86 5.29 -11.48 13.60
C ASP A 86 5.32 -10.67 14.90
N VAL A 87 4.99 -11.33 16.02
CA VAL A 87 4.88 -10.72 17.34
C VAL A 87 6.13 -9.93 17.75
N ARG A 88 7.30 -10.32 17.23
CA ARG A 88 8.59 -9.63 17.49
C ARG A 88 8.68 -8.27 16.79
N TYR A 89 7.88 -8.07 15.75
CA TYR A 89 7.92 -6.89 14.88
C TYR A 89 6.57 -6.20 14.79
N ASP A 90 5.62 -6.56 15.66
CA ASP A 90 4.29 -5.93 15.68
C ASP A 90 4.37 -4.54 16.30
N LEU A 91 4.28 -3.51 15.48
CA LEU A 91 4.19 -2.12 15.93
C LEU A 91 2.97 -1.86 16.82
N GLY A 92 1.92 -2.66 16.70
CA GLY A 92 0.71 -2.53 17.51
C GLY A 92 0.93 -2.73 19.00
N VAL A 93 2.02 -3.43 19.40
CA VAL A 93 2.42 -3.64 20.81
C VAL A 93 2.75 -2.31 21.50
N TYR A 94 3.26 -1.32 20.74
CA TYR A 94 3.65 -0.02 21.28
C TYR A 94 2.49 0.95 21.51
N GLY A 95 1.27 0.58 21.14
CA GLY A 95 0.07 1.35 21.47
C GLY A 95 -0.93 1.48 20.31
N THR A 96 -2.19 1.66 20.68
CA THR A 96 -3.29 1.73 19.70
C THR A 96 -3.22 2.98 18.81
N PHE A 97 -2.62 4.08 19.31
CA PHE A 97 -2.46 5.33 18.57
C PHE A 97 -1.62 5.18 17.30
N ILE A 98 -0.74 4.16 17.23
CA ILE A 98 0.07 3.88 16.03
C ILE A 98 -0.81 3.63 14.80
N LYS A 99 -2.00 3.07 14.97
CA LYS A 99 -2.97 2.85 13.90
C LYS A 99 -3.57 4.14 13.36
N ASP A 100 -3.51 5.23 14.12
CA ASP A 100 -4.02 6.54 13.71
C ASP A 100 -2.95 7.42 13.03
N ILE A 101 -1.67 7.05 13.13
CA ILE A 101 -0.56 7.77 12.50
C ILE A 101 -0.76 7.98 10.99
N PRO A 102 -1.21 7.00 10.19
CA PRO A 102 -1.40 7.19 8.76
C PRO A 102 -2.30 8.39 8.39
N ARG A 103 -3.27 8.73 9.25
CA ARG A 103 -4.16 9.88 9.04
C ARG A 103 -3.49 11.22 9.31
N ARG A 104 -2.35 11.22 9.99
CA ARG A 104 -1.61 12.42 10.40
C ARG A 104 -0.40 12.70 9.53
N ILE A 105 0.00 11.76 8.66
CA ILE A 105 1.10 11.92 7.73
C ILE A 105 0.79 13.08 6.77
N GLY A 106 1.77 13.95 6.56
CA GLY A 106 1.65 15.17 5.75
C GLY A 106 1.19 16.41 6.53
N THR A 107 0.96 16.30 7.87
CA THR A 107 0.54 17.42 8.70
C THR A 107 1.67 18.03 9.54
N ASN A 108 2.75 17.28 9.77
CA ASN A 108 3.87 17.74 10.60
C ASN A 108 5.18 17.07 10.13
N ALA A 109 6.18 17.87 9.85
CA ALA A 109 7.46 17.41 9.29
C ALA A 109 8.21 16.44 10.22
N ALA A 110 8.16 16.67 11.54
CA ALA A 110 8.83 15.80 12.51
C ALA A 110 8.16 14.42 12.57
N LEU A 111 6.83 14.37 12.47
CA LEU A 111 6.10 13.11 12.40
C LEU A 111 6.45 12.34 11.11
N ASP A 112 6.45 13.02 9.97
CA ASP A 112 6.75 12.39 8.68
C ASP A 112 8.17 11.83 8.64
N ALA A 113 9.16 12.59 9.12
CA ALA A 113 10.54 12.14 9.21
C ALA A 113 10.68 10.95 10.17
N SER A 114 10.01 10.97 11.32
CA SER A 114 10.02 9.86 12.28
C SER A 114 9.36 8.59 11.74
N VAL A 115 8.26 8.72 10.98
CA VAL A 115 7.61 7.60 10.29
C VAL A 115 8.54 7.01 9.22
N LYS A 116 9.25 7.85 8.48
CA LYS A 116 10.23 7.40 7.48
C LYS A 116 11.38 6.63 8.16
N ALA A 117 11.91 7.14 9.27
CA ALA A 117 12.96 6.49 10.03
C ALA A 117 12.52 5.12 10.58
N ILE A 118 11.35 5.03 11.22
CA ILE A 118 10.87 3.76 11.77
C ILE A 118 10.60 2.74 10.66
N THR A 119 10.04 3.16 9.54
CA THR A 119 9.74 2.26 8.41
C THR A 119 11.00 1.68 7.78
N SER A 120 12.04 2.50 7.60
CA SER A 120 13.33 2.04 7.08
C SER A 120 14.05 1.12 8.07
N THR A 121 14.00 1.43 9.37
CA THR A 121 14.55 0.58 10.44
C THR A 121 13.85 -0.78 10.48
N TYR A 122 12.52 -0.82 10.46
CA TYR A 122 11.77 -2.08 10.43
C TYR A 122 12.04 -2.90 9.17
N SER A 123 12.16 -2.26 8.02
CA SER A 123 12.53 -2.94 6.78
C SER A 123 13.93 -3.55 6.88
N ALA A 124 14.88 -2.83 7.47
CA ALA A 124 16.26 -3.28 7.65
C ALA A 124 16.34 -4.48 8.63
N VAL A 125 15.63 -4.40 9.75
CA VAL A 125 15.56 -5.46 10.78
C VAL A 125 14.90 -6.71 10.20
N HIS A 126 13.77 -6.57 9.50
CA HIS A 126 13.08 -7.68 8.87
C HIS A 126 13.91 -8.39 7.80
N LYS A 127 14.69 -7.64 7.03
CA LYS A 127 15.63 -8.16 6.02
C LYS A 127 16.97 -8.60 6.61
N ARG A 128 17.20 -8.43 7.89
CA ARG A 128 18.47 -8.65 8.59
C ARG A 128 19.65 -7.92 7.90
N SER A 129 19.40 -6.77 7.34
CA SER A 129 20.41 -5.93 6.69
C SER A 129 20.39 -4.54 7.31
N LYS A 130 21.43 -4.19 8.05
CA LYS A 130 21.61 -2.80 8.49
C LYS A 130 22.04 -1.98 7.28
N THR A 131 21.18 -1.10 6.80
CA THR A 131 21.48 -0.23 5.67
C THR A 131 21.91 1.15 6.17
N VAL A 132 22.90 1.74 5.51
CA VAL A 132 23.33 3.14 5.74
C VAL A 132 22.12 4.07 5.65
N GLU A 133 21.23 3.79 4.69
CA GLU A 133 19.99 4.52 4.47
C GLU A 133 19.09 4.60 5.71
N SER A 134 18.98 3.51 6.52
CA SER A 134 18.17 3.53 7.73
C SER A 134 18.77 4.45 8.82
N LEU A 135 20.10 4.55 8.87
CA LEU A 135 20.78 5.47 9.78
C LEU A 135 20.67 6.92 9.31
N GLU A 136 20.75 7.17 8.01
CA GLU A 136 20.53 8.50 7.44
C GLU A 136 19.14 9.01 7.78
N HIS A 137 18.10 8.24 7.51
CA HIS A 137 16.72 8.60 7.86
C HIS A 137 16.53 8.84 9.37
N TYR A 138 17.24 8.08 10.21
CA TYR A 138 17.19 8.27 11.66
C TYR A 138 17.84 9.59 12.08
N VAL A 139 19.01 9.93 11.51
CA VAL A 139 19.70 11.20 11.78
C VAL A 139 18.88 12.39 11.30
N ASP A 140 18.35 12.31 10.07
CA ASP A 140 17.47 13.34 9.51
C ASP A 140 16.24 13.58 10.40
N ALA A 141 15.62 12.51 10.89
CA ALA A 141 14.46 12.59 11.77
C ALA A 141 14.82 13.26 13.13
N LEU A 142 16.00 12.99 13.68
CA LEU A 142 16.48 13.67 14.90
C LEU A 142 16.70 15.17 14.68
N GLU A 143 17.26 15.55 13.52
CA GLU A 143 17.49 16.95 13.19
C GLU A 143 16.16 17.71 13.03
N VAL A 144 15.22 17.15 12.26
CA VAL A 144 13.89 17.74 12.08
C VAL A 144 13.14 17.84 13.41
N LEU A 145 13.19 16.78 14.24
CA LEU A 145 12.55 16.77 15.56
C LEU A 145 13.16 17.84 16.49
N ARG A 146 14.49 17.98 16.50
CA ARG A 146 15.18 19.03 17.26
C ARG A 146 14.71 20.42 16.83
N ASN A 147 14.61 20.67 15.54
CA ASN A 147 14.14 21.96 15.03
C ASN A 147 12.68 22.21 15.41
N THR A 148 11.81 21.21 15.34
CA THR A 148 10.41 21.30 15.76
C THR A 148 10.27 21.57 17.27
N LEU A 149 11.13 20.97 18.10
CA LEU A 149 11.13 21.21 19.56
C LEU A 149 11.62 22.62 19.94
N ASN A 150 12.38 23.29 19.09
CA ASN A 150 12.79 24.67 19.28
C ASN A 150 11.66 25.68 18.97
N ASP A 151 10.60 25.26 18.31
CA ASP A 151 9.43 26.07 18.07
C ASP A 151 8.39 25.84 19.21
N PRO A 152 8.10 26.83 20.07
CA PRO A 152 7.15 26.68 21.18
C PRO A 152 5.74 26.27 20.75
N MET A 153 5.33 26.64 19.54
CA MET A 153 3.99 26.31 19.02
C MET A 153 3.89 24.84 18.60
N GLU A 154 4.96 24.31 18.02
CA GLU A 154 5.02 22.93 17.52
C GLU A 154 5.45 21.93 18.61
N ALA A 155 6.30 22.36 19.57
CA ALA A 155 6.88 21.49 20.58
C ALA A 155 5.83 20.74 21.41
N GLY A 156 4.70 21.39 21.76
CA GLY A 156 3.61 20.82 22.53
C GLY A 156 2.55 20.08 21.70
N SER A 157 2.74 19.95 20.39
CA SER A 157 1.76 19.31 19.54
C SER A 157 1.69 17.80 19.76
N ALA A 158 0.51 17.21 19.58
CA ALA A 158 0.32 15.76 19.65
C ALA A 158 1.15 15.02 18.59
N ASN A 159 1.39 15.66 17.45
CA ASN A 159 2.19 15.09 16.37
C ASN A 159 3.67 15.01 16.75
N THR A 160 4.19 16.04 17.41
CA THR A 160 5.57 16.06 17.92
C THR A 160 5.77 15.02 19.03
N LEU A 161 4.80 14.85 19.92
CA LEU A 161 4.82 13.77 20.92
C LEU A 161 4.82 12.39 20.27
N CYS A 162 3.99 12.17 19.25
CA CYS A 162 4.02 10.93 18.48
C CYS A 162 5.36 10.70 17.78
N ALA A 163 5.97 11.75 17.21
CA ALA A 163 7.27 11.68 16.59
C ALA A 163 8.36 11.26 17.58
N MET A 164 8.41 11.88 18.77
CA MET A 164 9.35 11.50 19.84
C MET A 164 9.19 10.05 20.22
N TYR A 165 7.94 9.59 20.40
CA TYR A 165 7.67 8.21 20.77
C TYR A 165 8.13 7.22 19.68
N LEU A 166 7.87 7.52 18.41
CA LEU A 166 8.36 6.69 17.29
C LEU A 166 9.88 6.60 17.26
N MET A 167 10.59 7.70 17.55
CA MET A 167 12.05 7.70 17.62
C MET A 167 12.56 6.82 18.76
N MET A 168 11.88 6.80 19.93
CA MET A 168 12.19 5.87 21.02
C MET A 168 11.99 4.41 20.60
N VAL A 169 10.90 4.10 19.90
CA VAL A 169 10.64 2.74 19.37
C VAL A 169 11.73 2.34 18.38
N CYS A 170 12.20 3.25 17.51
CA CYS A 170 13.33 2.98 16.63
C CYS A 170 14.59 2.54 17.39
N GLN A 171 14.90 3.20 18.49
CA GLN A 171 16.08 2.87 19.31
C GLN A 171 15.99 1.48 19.95
N VAL A 172 14.82 1.13 20.47
CA VAL A 172 14.59 -0.18 21.06
C VAL A 172 14.74 -1.28 20.00
N SER A 173 14.08 -1.11 18.85
CA SER A 173 14.11 -2.09 17.77
C SER A 173 15.51 -2.28 17.15
N SER A 174 16.37 -1.26 17.23
CA SER A 174 17.75 -1.32 16.72
C SER A 174 18.71 -2.07 17.65
N ARG A 175 18.38 -2.21 18.93
CA ARG A 175 19.21 -2.89 19.94
C ARG A 175 19.04 -4.40 19.94
N ASP A 176 17.86 -4.88 19.55
CA ASP A 176 17.51 -6.31 19.59
C ASP A 176 17.93 -7.06 18.29
N SER A 177 18.66 -6.41 17.40
CA SER A 177 19.17 -6.94 16.13
C SER A 177 20.67 -7.14 16.15
#